data_b49264c132879a9545b39449ca215f83
#
_entry.id   b49264c132879a9545b39449ca215f83
#
_cell.length_a   1.000
_cell.length_b   1.000
_cell.length_c   1.000
_cell.angle_alpha   90.00
_cell.angle_beta   90.00
_cell.angle_gamma   90.00
#
_symmetry.space_group_name_H-M   'P 1'
#
loop_
_entity.id
_entity.type
_entity.pdbx_description
1 polymer ?
#
loop_
_entity_poly.entity_id
_entity_poly.type
_entity_poly.pdbx_seq_one_letter_code
_entity_poly.pdbx_strand_id
1 'polypeptide(L)'
;MSNTVRFSAPLETAFIEEGYDPAYFVAVTGESGEQIAGYELARRLELGKRRGFGSIKVEVRVGGSKWRTSLFPRKGGDGWFLPLKKPVRLAERLIEGDEIAVELTLL
;
A
#
# COMPACT_ATOMS: atom_id res chain seq x y z
N MET A 1 9.27 -14.18 -12.34
CA MET A 1 9.00 -12.75 -12.13
C MET A 1 9.18 -12.40 -10.67
N SER A 2 9.68 -11.21 -10.41
CA SER A 2 9.87 -10.75 -9.05
C SER A 2 8.54 -10.35 -8.43
N ASN A 3 8.30 -10.76 -7.19
CA ASN A 3 7.14 -10.33 -6.42
C ASN A 3 7.46 -9.08 -5.59
N THR A 4 8.60 -8.46 -5.86
CA THR A 4 9.04 -7.28 -5.12
C THR A 4 8.79 -6.02 -5.94
N VAL A 5 8.18 -5.02 -5.31
CA VAL A 5 7.89 -3.71 -5.90
C VAL A 5 8.56 -2.65 -5.04
N ARG A 6 9.39 -1.81 -5.65
CA ARG A 6 10.07 -0.71 -4.96
C ARG A 6 9.64 0.61 -5.57
N PHE A 7 9.31 1.56 -4.70
CA PHE A 7 8.89 2.89 -5.14
C PHE A 7 9.09 3.90 -4.01
N SER A 8 8.95 5.17 -4.35
CA SER A 8 8.92 6.26 -3.36
C SER A 8 7.68 7.09 -3.60
N ALA A 9 7.04 7.52 -2.52
CA ALA A 9 5.85 8.34 -2.61
C ALA A 9 5.65 9.12 -1.30
N PRO A 10 4.91 10.23 -1.33
CA PRO A 10 4.71 11.03 -0.13
C PRO A 10 3.73 10.38 0.83
N LEU A 11 3.94 10.61 2.12
CA LEU A 11 2.98 10.23 3.15
C LEU A 11 1.81 11.20 3.10
N GLU A 12 0.61 10.68 2.90
CA GLU A 12 -0.60 11.47 2.78
C GLU A 12 -1.56 11.18 3.93
N THR A 13 -2.49 12.08 4.15
CA THR A 13 -3.54 11.91 5.15
C THR A 13 -4.90 12.07 4.50
N ALA A 14 -5.88 11.37 5.05
CA ALA A 14 -7.27 11.52 4.65
C ALA A 14 -8.16 11.40 5.87
N PHE A 15 -9.14 12.28 5.99
CA PHE A 15 -10.17 12.16 7.01
C PHE A 15 -11.24 11.20 6.51
N ILE A 16 -11.45 10.14 7.28
CA ILE A 16 -12.46 9.15 6.96
C ILE A 16 -13.79 9.53 7.61
N GLU A 17 -13.73 10.08 8.82
CA GLU A 17 -14.91 10.45 9.58
C GLU A 17 -14.55 11.55 10.57
N GLU A 18 -15.47 12.51 10.76
CA GLU A 18 -15.27 13.60 11.70
C GLU A 18 -15.15 13.07 13.13
N GLY A 19 -14.21 13.63 13.90
CA GLY A 19 -13.95 13.22 15.28
C GLY A 19 -12.95 12.10 15.46
N TYR A 20 -12.47 11.50 14.35
CA TYR A 20 -11.44 10.47 14.38
C TYR A 20 -10.13 11.01 13.83
N ASP A 21 -9.02 10.39 14.22
CA ASP A 21 -7.72 10.72 13.67
C ASP A 21 -7.70 10.45 12.16
N PRO A 22 -6.96 11.25 11.39
CA PRO A 22 -6.84 10.99 9.96
C PRO A 22 -6.13 9.66 9.70
N ALA A 23 -6.49 9.01 8.62
CA ALA A 23 -5.77 7.86 8.12
C ALA A 23 -4.50 8.33 7.43
N TYR A 24 -3.39 7.67 7.68
CA TYR A 24 -2.13 7.92 6.99
C TYR A 24 -1.87 6.82 5.99
N PHE A 25 -1.46 7.20 4.79
CA PHE A 25 -1.25 6.22 3.72
C PHE A 25 -0.25 6.71 2.70
N VAL A 26 0.21 5.76 1.90
CA VAL A 26 1.01 6.04 0.70
C VAL A 26 0.22 5.51 -0.48
N ALA A 27 0.09 6.34 -1.51
CA ALA A 27 -0.56 5.92 -2.76
C ALA A 27 0.47 5.21 -3.64
N VAL A 28 0.10 4.04 -4.18
CA VAL A 28 0.95 3.29 -5.11
C VAL A 28 0.35 3.45 -6.49
N THR A 29 0.96 4.31 -7.29
CA THR A 29 0.45 4.67 -8.62
C THR A 29 1.50 4.38 -9.70
N GLY A 30 1.20 4.76 -10.94
CA GLY A 30 2.12 4.63 -12.05
C GLY A 30 2.54 3.20 -12.33
N GLU A 31 3.79 3.02 -12.69
CA GLU A 31 4.33 1.71 -13.05
C GLU A 31 4.24 0.70 -11.92
N SER A 32 4.53 1.13 -10.69
CA SER A 32 4.42 0.25 -9.53
C SER A 32 2.98 -0.20 -9.29
N GLY A 33 2.03 0.72 -9.42
CA GLY A 33 0.61 0.40 -9.30
C GLY A 33 0.15 -0.58 -10.37
N GLU A 34 0.63 -0.42 -11.59
CA GLU A 34 0.31 -1.31 -12.71
C GLU A 34 0.91 -2.71 -12.50
N GLN A 35 2.12 -2.78 -11.96
CA GLN A 35 2.76 -4.06 -11.64
C GLN A 35 1.92 -4.83 -10.63
N ILE A 36 1.42 -4.16 -9.60
CA ILE A 36 0.56 -4.76 -8.59
C ILE A 36 -0.77 -5.20 -9.20
N ALA A 37 -1.36 -4.37 -10.07
CA ALA A 37 -2.61 -4.72 -10.76
C ALA A 37 -2.46 -5.98 -11.61
N GLY A 38 -1.34 -6.12 -12.29
CA GLY A 38 -1.05 -7.32 -13.08
C GLY A 38 -0.94 -8.56 -12.20
N TYR A 39 -0.28 -8.44 -11.07
CA TYR A 39 -0.16 -9.53 -10.11
C TYR A 39 -1.54 -9.95 -9.58
N GLU A 40 -2.38 -8.98 -9.19
CA GLU A 40 -3.72 -9.25 -8.68
C GLU A 40 -4.57 -9.94 -9.75
N LEU A 41 -4.51 -9.46 -10.98
CA LEU A 41 -5.25 -10.07 -12.07
C LEU A 41 -4.82 -11.53 -12.30
N ALA A 42 -3.52 -11.80 -12.32
CA ALA A 42 -3.00 -13.15 -12.49
C ALA A 42 -3.46 -14.08 -11.36
N ARG A 43 -3.42 -13.59 -10.12
CA ARG A 43 -3.89 -14.36 -8.97
C ARG A 43 -5.39 -14.64 -9.04
N ARG A 44 -6.17 -13.64 -9.42
CA ARG A 44 -7.62 -13.78 -9.56
C ARG A 44 -7.98 -14.79 -10.64
N LEU A 45 -7.30 -14.76 -11.77
CA LEU A 45 -7.52 -15.71 -12.85
C LEU A 45 -7.14 -17.13 -12.43
N GLU A 46 -6.03 -17.27 -11.70
CA GLU A 46 -5.55 -18.56 -11.21
C GLU A 46 -6.50 -19.17 -10.17
N LEU A 47 -6.96 -18.35 -9.23
CA LEU A 47 -7.83 -18.81 -8.14
C LEU A 47 -9.31 -18.83 -8.49
N GLY A 48 -9.69 -18.18 -9.58
CA GLY A 48 -11.09 -18.11 -10.01
C GLY A 48 -11.94 -17.13 -9.22
N LYS A 49 -11.36 -16.36 -8.33
CA LYS A 49 -12.11 -15.38 -7.54
C LYS A 49 -11.20 -14.25 -7.04
N ARG A 50 -11.85 -13.14 -6.68
CA ARG A 50 -11.21 -11.98 -6.12
C ARG A 50 -11.15 -12.11 -4.59
N ARG A 51 -10.03 -11.75 -3.99
CA ARG A 51 -9.87 -11.74 -2.55
C ARG A 51 -10.50 -10.44 -1.98
N GLY A 52 -11.45 -10.59 -1.05
CA GLY A 52 -12.11 -9.46 -0.40
C GLY A 52 -12.59 -8.41 -1.41
N PHE A 53 -12.25 -7.15 -1.22
CA PHE A 53 -12.58 -6.07 -2.14
C PHE A 53 -11.50 -5.85 -3.20
N GLY A 54 -10.83 -6.91 -3.62
CA GLY A 54 -9.71 -6.81 -4.53
C GLY A 54 -8.42 -6.45 -3.81
N SER A 55 -8.37 -6.64 -2.49
CA SER A 55 -7.18 -6.36 -1.70
C SER A 55 -6.07 -7.36 -1.99
N ILE A 56 -4.83 -6.95 -1.77
CA ILE A 56 -3.65 -7.81 -1.95
C ILE A 56 -2.85 -7.80 -0.67
N LYS A 57 -2.53 -8.98 -0.16
CA LYS A 57 -1.65 -9.09 1.01
C LYS A 57 -0.20 -8.84 0.62
N VAL A 58 0.47 -8.06 1.43
CA VAL A 58 1.85 -7.66 1.17
C VAL A 58 2.66 -7.69 2.46
N GLU A 59 3.96 -7.87 2.30
CA GLU A 59 4.93 -7.56 3.33
C GLU A 59 5.58 -6.25 2.96
N VAL A 60 5.64 -5.32 3.90
CA VAL A 60 6.13 -3.96 3.66
C VAL A 60 7.42 -3.74 4.43
N ARG A 61 8.37 -3.08 3.78
CA ARG A 61 9.58 -2.59 4.43
C ARG A 61 9.70 -1.09 4.18
N VAL A 62 9.82 -0.34 5.27
CA VAL A 62 10.10 1.10 5.25
C VAL A 62 11.19 1.33 6.31
N GLY A 63 12.35 1.81 5.89
CA GLY A 63 13.47 2.00 6.79
C GLY A 63 13.85 0.71 7.49
N GLY A 64 13.87 0.73 8.81
CA GLY A 64 14.14 -0.46 9.63
C GLY A 64 12.89 -1.24 10.04
N SER A 65 11.72 -0.81 9.62
CA SER A 65 10.45 -1.44 9.97
C SER A 65 9.99 -2.39 8.89
N LYS A 66 9.40 -3.51 9.32
CA LYS A 66 8.90 -4.54 8.42
C LYS A 66 7.61 -5.11 9.02
N TRP A 67 6.54 -5.16 8.20
CA TRP A 67 5.26 -5.67 8.69
C TRP A 67 4.43 -6.19 7.52
N ARG A 68 3.33 -6.86 7.83
CA ARG A 68 2.37 -7.36 6.85
C ARG A 68 1.08 -6.58 6.95
N THR A 69 0.51 -6.30 5.79
CA THR A 69 -0.77 -5.59 5.68
C THR A 69 -1.41 -5.94 4.35
N SER A 70 -2.44 -5.22 3.98
CA SER A 70 -3.07 -5.36 2.68
C SER A 70 -3.05 -4.04 1.94
N LEU A 71 -2.91 -4.11 0.63
CA LEU A 71 -3.15 -2.99 -0.26
C LEU A 71 -4.61 -3.01 -0.67
N PHE A 72 -5.22 -1.84 -0.76
CA PHE A 72 -6.60 -1.70 -1.19
C PHE A 72 -6.68 -0.86 -2.45
N PRO A 73 -7.54 -1.24 -3.42
CA PRO A 73 -7.71 -0.41 -4.61
C PRO A 73 -8.28 0.94 -4.22
N ARG A 74 -7.77 1.99 -4.85
CA ARG A 74 -8.26 3.35 -4.60
C ARG A 74 -9.55 3.59 -5.38
N LYS A 75 -10.46 4.35 -4.78
CA LYS A 75 -11.67 4.80 -5.48
C LYS A 75 -11.24 5.68 -6.66
N GLY A 76 -11.90 5.48 -7.81
CA GLY A 76 -11.52 6.16 -9.04
C GLY A 76 -10.53 5.37 -9.88
N GLY A 77 -10.09 4.21 -9.40
CA GLY A 77 -9.29 3.27 -10.20
C GLY A 77 -7.84 3.64 -10.41
N ASP A 78 -7.31 4.61 -9.65
CA ASP A 78 -5.94 5.07 -9.84
C ASP A 78 -5.03 4.57 -8.72
N GLY A 79 -4.54 3.34 -8.89
CA GLY A 79 -3.54 2.77 -8.01
C GLY A 79 -4.09 2.13 -6.74
N TRP A 80 -3.23 2.07 -5.75
CA TRP A 80 -3.47 1.33 -4.51
C TRP A 80 -3.23 2.21 -3.30
N PHE A 81 -3.88 1.84 -2.21
CA PHE A 81 -3.78 2.52 -0.93
C PHE A 81 -3.00 1.61 0.03
N LEU A 82 -1.85 2.10 0.52
CA LEU A 82 -1.04 1.40 1.51
C LEU A 82 -1.17 2.14 2.85
N PRO A 83 -1.88 1.58 3.84
CA PRO A 83 -2.01 2.26 5.13
C PRO A 83 -0.70 2.21 5.92
N LEU A 84 -0.37 3.31 6.60
CA LEU A 84 0.77 3.38 7.52
C LEU A 84 0.26 3.70 8.92
N LYS A 85 0.25 2.70 9.78
CA LYS A 85 -0.25 2.84 11.14
C LYS A 85 0.75 3.53 12.06
N LYS A 86 0.24 4.05 13.16
CA LYS A 86 1.01 4.85 14.11
C LYS A 86 2.32 4.21 14.58
N PRO A 87 2.39 2.90 14.92
CA PRO A 87 3.66 2.33 15.38
C PRO A 87 4.80 2.48 14.36
N VAL A 88 4.50 2.30 13.07
CA VAL A 88 5.51 2.47 12.01
C VAL A 88 5.89 3.93 11.86
N ARG A 89 4.91 4.82 11.87
CA ARG A 89 5.16 6.26 11.73
C ARG A 89 6.05 6.78 12.85
N LEU A 90 5.84 6.32 14.08
CA LEU A 90 6.67 6.70 15.21
C LEU A 90 8.07 6.10 15.12
N ALA A 91 8.16 4.81 14.77
CA ALA A 91 9.45 4.12 14.65
C ALA A 91 10.35 4.76 13.60
N GLU A 92 9.77 5.18 12.46
CA GLU A 92 10.52 5.76 11.35
C GLU A 92 10.48 7.29 11.33
N ARG A 93 9.86 7.92 12.33
CA ARG A 93 9.76 9.38 12.47
C ARG A 93 9.17 10.05 11.23
N LEU A 94 8.06 9.48 10.75
CA LEU A 94 7.41 9.93 9.53
C LEU A 94 6.32 10.96 9.84
N ILE A 95 6.31 12.04 9.06
CA ILE A 95 5.26 13.05 9.12
C ILE A 95 4.64 13.24 7.74
N GLU A 96 3.46 13.82 7.71
CA GLU A 96 2.76 14.10 6.45
C GLU A 96 3.64 14.90 5.50
N GLY A 97 3.68 14.46 4.25
CA GLY A 97 4.49 15.09 3.21
C GLY A 97 5.87 14.48 3.03
N ASP A 98 6.34 13.68 3.98
CA ASP A 98 7.64 13.01 3.83
C ASP A 98 7.62 12.06 2.64
N GLU A 99 8.67 12.10 1.83
CA GLU A 99 8.88 11.14 0.76
C GLU A 99 9.37 9.83 1.35
N ILE A 100 8.62 8.76 1.15
CA ILE A 100 8.90 7.48 1.78
C ILE A 100 9.33 6.47 0.72
N ALA A 101 10.51 5.87 0.94
CA ALA A 101 10.97 4.74 0.12
C ALA A 101 10.34 3.46 0.66
N VAL A 102 9.63 2.75 -0.20
CA VAL A 102 8.84 1.56 0.18
C VAL A 102 9.28 0.36 -0.64
N GLU A 103 9.42 -0.77 0.04
CA GLU A 103 9.60 -2.06 -0.61
C GLU A 103 8.43 -2.96 -0.23
N LEU A 104 7.74 -3.48 -1.24
CA LEU A 104 6.62 -4.40 -1.07
C LEU A 104 7.01 -5.78 -1.58
N THR A 105 6.68 -6.79 -0.83
CA THR A 105 6.71 -8.17 -1.32
C THR A 105 5.26 -8.64 -1.42
N LEU A 106 4.82 -8.96 -2.63
CA LEU A 106 3.46 -9.42 -2.88
C LEU A 106 3.34 -10.89 -2.44
N LEU A 107 2.38 -11.17 -1.60
CA LEU A 107 2.21 -12.49 -0.97
C LEU A 107 1.14 -13.35 -1.65
#